data_22284d0aa76c7eda2e2a16ba2d697de8
#
_entry.id   22284d0aa76c7eda2e2a16ba2d697de8
#
_cell.length_a   1.000
_cell.length_b   1.000
_cell.length_c   1.000
_cell.angle_alpha   90.00
_cell.angle_beta   90.00
_cell.angle_gamma   90.00
#
_symmetry.space_group_name_H-M   'P 1'
#
loop_
_entity.id
_entity.type
_entity.pdbx_description
1 polymer ?
#
loop_
_entity_poly.entity_id
_entity_poly.type
_entity_poly.pdbx_seq_one_letter_code
_entity_poly.pdbx_strand_id
1 'polypeptide(L)'
;MSNAISLAKELQQTKAIDVIRNERVRSQFISVYNSIWKEGGENVYEREAIYFNQQLRDKEELRLCSGTSIFYAFIDLAVKGITLAPGTQALCYLLTRNCKVGVDSNGNEVWEKICSLAISGYGELALRAKVGQIRHADNPVIVYDGDSFEYGEKNGVKIVNYMSAFPRKSDRIVACFVKITRADGSIDYSVMTETDWKRLQGYSEKQNSYKDRRTGETVVKSNALYNINGQIDTGFLIAKCIKHAFKTYPKINIGKGSVMESDIIDNPQGGFDPCSGIDTTQPEPQEKQEEQHFAPQPDMSAGVTIDPASQGDNDDTF
;
A
#
# COMPACT_ATOMS: atom_id res chain seq x y z
N MET A 1 14.95 -25.69 -9.15
CA MET A 1 13.66 -25.89 -8.45
C MET A 1 13.78 -26.67 -7.11
N SER A 2 14.65 -27.68 -6.98
CA SER A 2 14.77 -28.47 -5.73
C SER A 2 15.20 -27.67 -4.49
N ASN A 3 16.04 -26.65 -4.64
CA ASN A 3 16.56 -25.84 -3.52
C ASN A 3 15.50 -24.91 -2.90
N ALA A 4 14.56 -24.37 -3.68
CA ALA A 4 13.50 -23.49 -3.17
C ALA A 4 12.49 -24.28 -2.33
N ILE A 5 12.07 -25.45 -2.79
CA ILE A 5 11.17 -26.34 -2.05
C ILE A 5 11.80 -26.80 -0.74
N SER A 6 13.11 -27.08 -0.74
CA SER A 6 13.84 -27.46 0.47
C SER A 6 13.90 -26.29 1.49
N LEU A 7 14.16 -25.04 1.04
CA LEU A 7 14.19 -23.88 1.93
C LEU A 7 12.81 -23.59 2.55
N ALA A 8 11.75 -23.63 1.73
CA ALA A 8 10.40 -23.40 2.24
C ALA A 8 9.98 -24.40 3.34
N LYS A 9 10.30 -25.68 3.15
CA LYS A 9 10.05 -26.70 4.17
C LYS A 9 10.87 -26.49 5.45
N GLU A 10 12.13 -26.09 5.29
CA GLU A 10 13.00 -25.77 6.44
C GLU A 10 12.43 -24.58 7.24
N LEU A 11 12.02 -23.52 6.54
CA LEU A 11 11.48 -22.31 7.16
C LEU A 11 10.14 -22.52 7.88
N GLN A 12 9.32 -23.47 7.43
CA GLN A 12 8.08 -23.83 8.13
C GLN A 12 8.34 -24.40 9.54
N GLN A 13 9.50 -25.03 9.75
CA GLN A 13 9.89 -25.61 11.03
C GLN A 13 10.82 -24.70 11.84
N THR A 14 11.32 -23.62 11.24
CA THR A 14 12.26 -22.69 11.87
C THR A 14 11.50 -21.67 12.72
N LYS A 15 11.96 -21.45 13.96
CA LYS A 15 11.42 -20.41 14.83
C LYS A 15 11.68 -19.02 14.22
N ALA A 16 10.74 -18.10 14.35
CA ALA A 16 10.82 -16.74 13.81
C ALA A 16 12.18 -16.06 14.09
N ILE A 17 12.71 -16.21 15.31
CA ILE A 17 13.98 -15.58 15.73
C ILE A 17 15.23 -16.17 15.04
N ASP A 18 15.14 -17.39 14.54
CA ASP A 18 16.27 -18.10 13.94
C ASP A 18 16.29 -17.95 12.41
N VAL A 19 15.18 -17.49 11.81
CA VAL A 19 15.03 -17.34 10.36
C VAL A 19 16.11 -16.41 9.79
N ILE A 20 16.29 -15.24 10.39
CA ILE A 20 17.21 -14.21 9.89
C ILE A 20 18.68 -14.65 9.98
N ARG A 21 18.99 -15.53 10.92
CA ARG A 21 20.35 -16.06 11.14
C ARG A 21 20.71 -17.24 10.24
N ASN A 22 19.74 -17.77 9.51
CA ASN A 22 19.95 -18.89 8.60
C ASN A 22 20.83 -18.44 7.43
N GLU A 23 21.93 -19.17 7.17
CA GLU A 23 22.90 -18.84 6.12
C GLU A 23 22.30 -18.81 4.71
N ARG A 24 21.28 -19.61 4.44
CA ARG A 24 20.57 -19.61 3.14
C ARG A 24 19.72 -18.34 3.00
N VAL A 25 19.09 -17.88 4.09
CA VAL A 25 18.34 -16.62 4.12
C VAL A 25 19.30 -15.43 3.93
N ARG A 26 20.47 -15.45 4.61
CA ARG A 26 21.53 -14.45 4.45
C ARG A 26 21.97 -14.36 2.99
N SER A 27 22.36 -15.49 2.42
CA SER A 27 22.83 -15.55 1.03
C SER A 27 21.77 -15.06 0.05
N GLN A 28 20.52 -15.42 0.27
CA GLN A 28 19.42 -14.98 -0.59
C GLN A 28 19.13 -13.49 -0.46
N PHE A 29 19.16 -12.92 0.75
CA PHE A 29 19.01 -11.48 0.98
C PHE A 29 20.09 -10.69 0.21
N ILE A 30 21.36 -11.08 0.37
CA ILE A 30 22.49 -10.42 -0.27
C ILE A 30 22.38 -10.52 -1.81
N SER A 31 22.05 -11.71 -2.33
CA SER A 31 21.86 -11.93 -3.75
C SER A 31 20.74 -11.08 -4.33
N VAL A 32 19.56 -11.03 -3.68
CA VAL A 32 18.43 -10.21 -4.10
C VAL A 32 18.79 -8.73 -4.06
N TYR A 33 19.38 -8.26 -2.95
CA TYR A 33 19.79 -6.86 -2.83
C TYR A 33 20.77 -6.45 -3.94
N ASN A 34 21.84 -7.22 -4.16
CA ASN A 34 22.84 -6.90 -5.17
C ASN A 34 22.30 -6.98 -6.60
N SER A 35 21.32 -7.86 -6.86
CA SER A 35 20.68 -7.94 -8.18
C SER A 35 19.86 -6.68 -8.52
N ILE A 36 19.30 -6.02 -7.51
CA ILE A 36 18.46 -4.84 -7.66
C ILE A 36 19.27 -3.54 -7.55
N TRP A 37 20.12 -3.44 -6.50
CA TRP A 37 20.82 -2.22 -6.11
C TRP A 37 22.31 -2.23 -6.46
N LYS A 38 22.78 -3.26 -7.17
CA LYS A 38 24.13 -3.51 -7.67
C LYS A 38 25.09 -4.07 -6.63
N GLU A 39 25.28 -3.42 -5.49
CA GLU A 39 26.28 -3.77 -4.47
C GLU A 39 25.85 -3.35 -3.07
N GLY A 40 26.61 -3.77 -2.07
CA GLY A 40 26.39 -3.39 -0.66
C GLY A 40 25.45 -4.29 0.12
N GLY A 41 24.94 -5.38 -0.48
CA GLY A 41 23.98 -6.29 0.14
C GLY A 41 24.45 -6.88 1.46
N GLU A 42 25.77 -7.13 1.62
CA GLU A 42 26.32 -7.68 2.87
C GLU A 42 26.18 -6.68 4.03
N ASN A 43 26.62 -5.45 3.82
CA ASN A 43 26.51 -4.39 4.83
C ASN A 43 25.06 -4.08 5.19
N VAL A 44 24.18 -4.12 4.19
CA VAL A 44 22.74 -3.91 4.40
C VAL A 44 22.15 -5.08 5.18
N TYR A 45 22.48 -6.31 4.84
CA TYR A 45 22.05 -7.49 5.59
C TYR A 45 22.43 -7.38 7.07
N GLU A 46 23.70 -7.12 7.40
CA GLU A 46 24.16 -7.03 8.77
C GLU A 46 23.37 -5.96 9.57
N ARG A 47 23.16 -4.81 8.98
CA ARG A 47 22.37 -3.73 9.60
C ARG A 47 20.91 -4.12 9.81
N GLU A 48 20.25 -4.57 8.77
CA GLU A 48 18.82 -4.89 8.83
C GLU A 48 18.54 -6.14 9.67
N ALA A 49 19.45 -7.10 9.70
CA ALA A 49 19.36 -8.26 10.59
C ALA A 49 19.37 -7.85 12.07
N ILE A 50 20.17 -6.85 12.44
CA ILE A 50 20.17 -6.31 13.81
C ILE A 50 18.80 -5.70 14.13
N TYR A 51 18.27 -4.79 13.30
CA TYR A 51 16.99 -4.14 13.56
C TYR A 51 15.82 -5.12 13.54
N PHE A 52 15.82 -6.06 12.62
CA PHE A 52 14.77 -7.06 12.53
C PHE A 52 14.76 -7.97 13.78
N ASN A 53 15.94 -8.47 14.17
CA ASN A 53 16.07 -9.30 15.38
C ASN A 53 15.72 -8.52 16.66
N GLN A 54 16.01 -7.24 16.73
CA GLN A 54 15.59 -6.38 17.84
C GLN A 54 14.05 -6.31 17.90
N GLN A 55 13.38 -6.08 16.79
CA GLN A 55 11.91 -6.08 16.73
C GLN A 55 11.31 -7.44 17.13
N LEU A 56 11.93 -8.56 16.71
CA LEU A 56 11.50 -9.91 17.12
C LEU A 56 11.66 -10.15 18.61
N ARG A 57 12.67 -9.56 19.27
CA ARG A 57 12.84 -9.64 20.73
C ARG A 57 11.81 -8.81 21.47
N ASP A 58 11.57 -7.60 20.99
CA ASP A 58 10.74 -6.61 21.68
C ASP A 58 9.24 -6.92 21.53
N LYS A 59 8.83 -7.57 20.43
CA LYS A 59 7.42 -7.84 20.12
C LYS A 59 7.13 -9.35 20.12
N GLU A 60 6.43 -9.80 21.15
CA GLU A 60 6.02 -11.21 21.25
C GLU A 60 5.18 -11.67 20.04
N GLU A 61 4.31 -10.81 19.56
CA GLU A 61 3.45 -11.13 18.41
C GLU A 61 4.22 -11.49 17.14
N LEU A 62 5.39 -10.87 16.91
CA LEU A 62 6.25 -11.21 15.78
C LEU A 62 6.90 -12.58 15.93
N ARG A 63 7.20 -12.99 17.16
CA ARG A 63 7.76 -14.34 17.44
C ARG A 63 6.79 -15.47 17.17
N LEU A 64 5.50 -15.16 17.17
CA LEU A 64 4.43 -16.12 16.88
C LEU A 64 4.13 -16.25 15.38
N CYS A 65 4.77 -15.44 14.55
CA CYS A 65 4.61 -15.50 13.10
C CYS A 65 5.35 -16.70 12.50
N SER A 66 4.84 -17.20 11.38
CA SER A 66 5.50 -18.30 10.67
C SER A 66 6.87 -17.90 10.15
N GLY A 67 7.80 -18.84 10.17
CA GLY A 67 9.16 -18.62 9.66
C GLY A 67 9.16 -18.19 8.20
N THR A 68 8.24 -18.71 7.40
CA THR A 68 8.08 -18.35 6.00
C THR A 68 7.68 -16.90 5.84
N SER A 69 6.73 -16.39 6.63
CA SER A 69 6.31 -14.98 6.58
C SER A 69 7.39 -14.02 7.06
N ILE A 70 8.16 -14.41 8.07
CA ILE A 70 9.35 -13.66 8.52
C ILE A 70 10.38 -13.56 7.39
N PHE A 71 10.65 -14.66 6.70
CA PHE A 71 11.55 -14.69 5.54
C PHE A 71 11.09 -13.71 4.45
N TYR A 72 9.83 -13.77 4.04
CA TYR A 72 9.33 -12.86 3.00
C TYR A 72 9.38 -11.39 3.43
N ALA A 73 8.99 -11.07 4.67
CA ALA A 73 9.10 -9.70 5.19
C ALA A 73 10.55 -9.20 5.22
N PHE A 74 11.52 -10.10 5.49
CA PHE A 74 12.93 -9.76 5.49
C PHE A 74 13.49 -9.57 4.08
N ILE A 75 13.13 -10.44 3.13
CA ILE A 75 13.52 -10.28 1.70
C ILE A 75 12.91 -9.01 1.10
N ASP A 76 11.72 -8.62 1.52
CA ASP A 76 11.09 -7.37 1.11
C ASP A 76 11.93 -6.13 1.44
N LEU A 77 12.71 -6.13 2.53
CA LEU A 77 13.67 -5.06 2.81
C LEU A 77 14.76 -4.99 1.74
N ALA A 78 15.27 -6.15 1.30
CA ALA A 78 16.26 -6.20 0.24
C ALA A 78 15.71 -5.69 -1.09
N VAL A 79 14.50 -6.12 -1.46
CA VAL A 79 13.82 -5.69 -2.70
C VAL A 79 13.61 -4.18 -2.70
N LYS A 80 13.06 -3.64 -1.62
CA LYS A 80 12.71 -2.22 -1.49
C LYS A 80 13.93 -1.35 -1.21
N GLY A 81 15.00 -1.92 -0.66
CA GLY A 81 16.22 -1.18 -0.31
C GLY A 81 15.96 -0.07 0.71
N ILE A 82 15.06 -0.31 1.65
CA ILE A 82 14.71 0.58 2.78
C ILE A 82 15.20 -0.03 4.09
N THR A 83 15.10 0.71 5.18
CA THR A 83 15.62 0.29 6.49
C THR A 83 14.52 0.23 7.54
N LEU A 84 14.64 -0.76 8.45
CA LEU A 84 13.85 -0.87 9.69
C LEU A 84 14.41 -0.01 10.84
N ALA A 85 15.41 0.85 10.57
CA ALA A 85 15.96 1.73 11.59
C ALA A 85 14.84 2.44 12.35
N PRO A 86 14.84 2.40 13.69
CA PRO A 86 13.82 3.05 14.50
C PRO A 86 13.95 4.57 14.42
N GLY A 87 12.86 5.30 14.68
CA GLY A 87 12.87 6.75 14.74
C GLY A 87 11.51 7.35 14.46
N THR A 88 11.40 8.66 14.60
CA THR A 88 10.15 9.40 14.36
C THR A 88 9.70 9.41 12.91
N GLN A 89 10.64 9.20 11.99
CA GLN A 89 10.39 9.09 10.54
C GLN A 89 10.75 7.69 10.03
N ALA A 90 10.39 6.65 10.79
CA ALA A 90 10.64 5.27 10.38
C ALA A 90 10.08 5.02 8.98
N LEU A 91 10.88 4.37 8.11
CA LEU A 91 10.51 4.15 6.71
C LEU A 91 9.56 2.98 6.54
N CYS A 92 9.63 2.00 7.43
CA CYS A 92 8.75 0.83 7.39
C CYS A 92 8.55 0.23 8.78
N TYR A 93 7.56 -0.65 8.86
CA TYR A 93 7.15 -1.35 10.08
C TYR A 93 6.90 -2.81 9.80
N LEU A 94 7.10 -3.67 10.81
CA LEU A 94 6.63 -5.05 10.79
C LEU A 94 5.24 -5.11 11.40
N LEU A 95 4.29 -5.64 10.64
CA LEU A 95 2.91 -5.85 11.06
C LEU A 95 2.61 -7.33 11.15
N THR A 96 1.74 -7.70 12.09
CA THR A 96 1.27 -9.07 12.26
C THR A 96 -0.21 -9.17 11.94
N ARG A 97 -0.61 -10.26 11.26
CA ARG A 97 -2.01 -10.57 10.98
C ARG A 97 -2.25 -12.06 11.15
N ASN A 98 -3.48 -12.42 11.53
CA ASN A 98 -3.94 -13.81 11.43
C ASN A 98 -4.55 -13.99 10.05
N CYS A 99 -4.03 -14.96 9.30
CA CYS A 99 -4.50 -15.31 7.97
C CYS A 99 -4.96 -16.74 7.93
N LYS A 100 -6.05 -17.00 7.22
CA LYS A 100 -6.50 -18.35 6.89
C LYS A 100 -5.58 -18.90 5.80
N VAL A 101 -4.81 -19.93 6.15
CA VAL A 101 -3.85 -20.55 5.23
C VAL A 101 -4.35 -21.84 4.58
N GLY A 102 -5.52 -22.32 5.01
CA GLY A 102 -6.11 -23.52 4.43
C GLY A 102 -7.23 -24.11 5.28
N VAL A 103 -7.55 -25.36 4.99
CA VAL A 103 -8.50 -26.18 5.74
C VAL A 103 -7.80 -27.49 6.05
N ASP A 104 -7.91 -27.98 7.28
CA ASP A 104 -7.34 -29.25 7.69
C ASP A 104 -8.12 -30.45 7.13
N SER A 105 -7.61 -31.66 7.33
CA SER A 105 -8.25 -32.91 6.89
C SER A 105 -9.65 -33.14 7.48
N ASN A 106 -10.00 -32.42 8.53
CA ASN A 106 -11.29 -32.51 9.22
C ASN A 106 -12.27 -31.39 8.80
N GLY A 107 -11.88 -30.52 7.83
CA GLY A 107 -12.70 -29.42 7.35
C GLY A 107 -12.62 -28.15 8.21
N ASN A 108 -11.70 -28.08 9.21
CA ASN A 108 -11.54 -26.91 10.05
C ASN A 108 -10.61 -25.89 9.39
N GLU A 109 -10.90 -24.62 9.54
CA GLU A 109 -10.05 -23.54 9.07
C GLU A 109 -8.71 -23.52 9.83
N VAL A 110 -7.62 -23.55 9.07
CA VAL A 110 -6.26 -23.42 9.62
C VAL A 110 -5.85 -21.95 9.51
N TRP A 111 -5.53 -21.36 10.64
CA TRP A 111 -5.12 -19.97 10.74
C TRP A 111 -3.66 -19.88 11.17
N GLU A 112 -2.91 -19.02 10.50
CA GLU A 112 -1.52 -18.76 10.78
C GLU A 112 -1.30 -17.27 11.07
N LYS A 113 -0.42 -16.96 12.02
CA LYS A 113 0.02 -15.60 12.24
C LYS A 113 1.17 -15.31 11.29
N ILE A 114 0.99 -14.30 10.45
CA ILE A 114 1.97 -13.90 9.45
C ILE A 114 2.54 -12.52 9.76
N CYS A 115 3.80 -12.32 9.36
CA CYS A 115 4.50 -11.05 9.38
C CYS A 115 4.51 -10.45 7.96
N SER A 116 4.30 -9.14 7.87
CA SER A 116 4.44 -8.39 6.62
C SER A 116 5.18 -7.09 6.85
N LEU A 117 5.93 -6.63 5.83
CA LEU A 117 6.60 -5.34 5.83
C LEU A 117 5.67 -4.27 5.32
N ALA A 118 5.33 -3.30 6.15
CA ALA A 118 4.49 -2.15 5.80
C ALA A 118 5.34 -0.89 5.61
N ILE A 119 5.18 -0.22 4.47
CA ILE A 119 5.88 1.04 4.16
C ILE A 119 5.12 2.21 4.78
N SER A 120 5.82 3.09 5.48
CA SER A 120 5.26 4.34 6.01
C SER A 120 5.10 5.41 4.92
N GLY A 121 4.47 6.53 5.24
CA GLY A 121 4.46 7.70 4.35
C GLY A 121 5.87 8.20 4.03
N TYR A 122 6.74 8.25 5.03
CA TYR A 122 8.15 8.63 4.84
C TYR A 122 8.94 7.60 4.00
N GLY A 123 8.60 6.31 4.13
CA GLY A 123 9.16 5.25 3.30
C GLY A 123 8.78 5.41 1.83
N GLU A 124 7.53 5.71 1.54
CA GLU A 124 7.08 6.03 0.18
C GLU A 124 7.85 7.21 -0.41
N LEU A 125 8.00 8.29 0.36
CA LEU A 125 8.76 9.46 -0.05
C LEU A 125 10.22 9.12 -0.35
N ALA A 126 10.87 8.39 0.57
CA ALA A 126 12.27 8.00 0.41
C ALA A 126 12.49 7.10 -0.83
N LEU A 127 11.58 6.15 -1.07
CA LEU A 127 11.66 5.27 -2.23
C LEU A 127 11.46 6.02 -3.55
N ARG A 128 10.49 6.92 -3.62
CA ARG A 128 10.23 7.71 -4.83
C ARG A 128 11.35 8.70 -5.15
N ALA A 129 11.96 9.29 -4.13
CA ALA A 129 13.17 10.09 -4.29
C ALA A 129 14.35 9.21 -4.77
N LYS A 130 14.54 8.03 -4.18
CA LYS A 130 15.62 7.09 -4.53
C LYS A 130 15.54 6.62 -5.99
N VAL A 131 14.35 6.38 -6.51
CA VAL A 131 14.15 5.96 -7.92
C VAL A 131 14.01 7.16 -8.88
N GLY A 132 14.13 8.39 -8.41
CA GLY A 132 14.11 9.59 -9.23
C GLY A 132 12.71 9.98 -9.74
N GLN A 133 11.64 9.48 -9.15
CA GLN A 133 10.27 9.88 -9.52
C GLN A 133 9.92 11.28 -9.01
N ILE A 134 10.50 11.68 -7.89
CA ILE A 134 10.39 13.03 -7.32
C ILE A 134 11.78 13.58 -7.03
N ARG A 135 11.94 14.90 -7.07
CA ARG A 135 13.15 15.61 -6.66
C ARG A 135 13.12 15.96 -5.18
N HIS A 136 11.96 16.43 -4.73
CA HIS A 136 11.78 16.94 -3.38
C HIS A 136 10.30 16.90 -2.99
N ALA A 137 10.02 16.73 -1.71
CA ALA A 137 8.72 17.00 -1.12
C ALA A 137 8.94 17.91 0.09
N ASP A 138 8.18 18.99 0.16
CA ASP A 138 8.20 19.89 1.32
C ASP A 138 7.59 19.16 2.53
N ASN A 139 7.86 19.67 3.73
CA ASN A 139 7.17 19.17 4.91
C ASN A 139 5.67 19.43 4.76
N PRO A 140 4.81 18.44 5.06
CA PRO A 140 3.38 18.67 5.06
C PRO A 140 2.97 19.79 6.02
N VAL A 141 2.05 20.62 5.60
CA VAL A 141 1.54 21.75 6.36
C VAL A 141 0.14 21.42 6.88
N ILE A 142 -0.05 21.57 8.18
CA ILE A 142 -1.37 21.45 8.81
C ILE A 142 -2.05 22.81 8.73
N VAL A 143 -3.27 22.81 8.23
CA VAL A 143 -4.13 24.00 8.11
C VAL A 143 -5.13 24.01 9.26
N TYR A 144 -5.16 25.10 9.98
CA TYR A 144 -6.08 25.33 11.10
C TYR A 144 -7.25 26.21 10.71
N ASP A 145 -8.34 26.05 11.40
CA ASP A 145 -9.51 26.92 11.23
C ASP A 145 -9.14 28.38 11.53
N GLY A 146 -9.44 29.26 10.56
CA GLY A 146 -9.04 30.67 10.60
C GLY A 146 -7.73 31.02 9.90
N ASP A 147 -6.99 30.03 9.36
CA ASP A 147 -5.91 30.27 8.39
C ASP A 147 -6.51 30.67 7.02
N SER A 148 -5.76 31.47 6.25
CA SER A 148 -6.10 31.73 4.85
C SER A 148 -5.65 30.53 4.02
N PHE A 149 -6.61 29.73 3.53
CA PHE A 149 -6.33 28.53 2.75
C PHE A 149 -7.28 28.40 1.57
N GLU A 150 -6.70 28.44 0.38
CA GLU A 150 -7.43 28.23 -0.88
C GLU A 150 -6.70 27.14 -1.67
N TYR A 151 -7.45 26.19 -2.20
CA TYR A 151 -6.90 25.19 -3.12
C TYR A 151 -7.88 24.91 -4.26
N GLY A 152 -7.33 24.58 -5.40
CA GLY A 152 -8.11 24.28 -6.59
C GLY A 152 -7.25 23.76 -7.72
N GLU A 153 -7.90 23.54 -8.86
CA GLU A 153 -7.23 23.13 -10.09
C GLU A 153 -7.59 24.11 -11.20
N LYS A 154 -6.57 24.59 -11.93
CA LYS A 154 -6.73 25.42 -13.10
C LYS A 154 -5.90 24.87 -14.24
N ASN A 155 -6.57 24.53 -15.35
CA ASN A 155 -5.92 23.96 -16.54
C ASN A 155 -5.08 22.71 -16.24
N GLY A 156 -5.58 21.81 -15.38
CA GLY A 156 -4.86 20.60 -14.99
C GLY A 156 -3.71 20.81 -13.99
N VAL A 157 -3.49 22.05 -13.53
CA VAL A 157 -2.46 22.38 -12.54
C VAL A 157 -3.12 22.66 -11.20
N LYS A 158 -2.73 21.90 -10.17
CA LYS A 158 -3.18 22.12 -8.79
C LYS A 158 -2.51 23.37 -8.22
N ILE A 159 -3.29 24.21 -7.56
CA ILE A 159 -2.85 25.46 -6.95
C ILE A 159 -3.24 25.45 -5.48
N VAL A 160 -2.30 25.83 -4.62
CA VAL A 160 -2.51 26.02 -3.19
C VAL A 160 -1.98 27.40 -2.80
N ASN A 161 -2.85 28.23 -2.22
CA ASN A 161 -2.50 29.48 -1.58
C ASN A 161 -2.72 29.32 -0.08
N TYR A 162 -1.67 29.50 0.72
CA TYR A 162 -1.74 29.32 2.15
C TYR A 162 -0.98 30.41 2.91
N MET A 163 -1.62 30.92 3.93
CA MET A 163 -1.02 31.81 4.91
C MET A 163 -1.60 31.51 6.30
N SER A 164 -0.72 31.18 7.23
CA SER A 164 -1.12 30.90 8.63
C SER A 164 -1.56 32.19 9.32
N ALA A 165 -2.63 32.11 10.09
CA ALA A 165 -3.02 33.20 10.97
C ALA A 165 -2.03 33.35 12.16
N PHE A 166 -1.60 34.57 12.41
CA PHE A 166 -0.78 34.89 13.58
C PHE A 166 -1.40 36.07 14.34
N PRO A 167 -1.69 35.93 15.65
CA PRO A 167 -1.67 34.68 16.41
C PRO A 167 -2.69 33.66 15.89
N ARG A 168 -2.50 32.37 16.18
CA ARG A 168 -3.45 31.32 15.82
C ARG A 168 -4.81 31.58 16.42
N LYS A 169 -5.85 31.46 15.60
CA LYS A 169 -7.25 31.74 15.99
C LYS A 169 -7.98 30.52 16.54
N SER A 170 -7.60 29.32 16.09
CA SER A 170 -8.22 28.06 16.44
C SER A 170 -7.20 26.92 16.40
N ASP A 171 -7.36 25.91 17.24
CA ASP A 171 -6.59 24.67 17.21
C ASP A 171 -7.28 23.56 16.40
N ARG A 172 -8.45 23.84 15.83
CA ARG A 172 -9.18 22.90 14.99
C ARG A 172 -8.46 22.70 13.66
N ILE A 173 -8.15 21.45 13.34
CA ILE A 173 -7.52 21.07 12.08
C ILE A 173 -8.60 20.92 11.00
N VAL A 174 -8.44 21.57 9.86
CA VAL A 174 -9.38 21.53 8.72
C VAL A 174 -8.81 20.87 7.48
N ALA A 175 -7.47 20.93 7.30
CA ALA A 175 -6.80 20.27 6.19
C ALA A 175 -5.32 19.99 6.51
N CYS A 176 -4.69 19.20 5.66
CA CYS A 176 -3.25 19.04 5.59
C CYS A 176 -2.86 18.95 4.13
N PHE A 177 -1.76 19.60 3.72
CA PHE A 177 -1.28 19.51 2.35
C PHE A 177 0.23 19.30 2.29
N VAL A 178 0.68 18.71 1.19
CA VAL A 178 2.10 18.56 0.87
C VAL A 178 2.35 19.02 -0.56
N LYS A 179 3.45 19.75 -0.75
CA LYS A 179 3.95 20.16 -2.05
C LYS A 179 5.06 19.21 -2.49
N ILE A 180 4.97 18.72 -3.71
CA ILE A 180 5.92 17.75 -4.28
C ILE A 180 6.47 18.34 -5.57
N THR A 181 7.80 18.33 -5.69
CA THR A 181 8.49 18.63 -6.94
C THR A 181 8.80 17.35 -7.67
N ARG A 182 8.19 17.12 -8.82
CA ARG A 182 8.38 15.93 -9.65
C ARG A 182 9.77 15.92 -10.32
N ALA A 183 10.13 14.80 -10.92
CA ALA A 183 11.41 14.63 -11.62
C ALA A 183 11.63 15.66 -12.74
N ASP A 184 10.59 16.04 -13.46
CA ASP A 184 10.61 17.05 -14.52
C ASP A 184 10.67 18.49 -14.00
N GLY A 185 10.58 18.70 -12.69
CA GLY A 185 10.55 20.00 -12.04
C GLY A 185 9.16 20.59 -11.89
N SER A 186 8.12 19.95 -12.41
CA SER A 186 6.73 20.37 -12.17
C SER A 186 6.35 20.24 -10.70
N ILE A 187 5.44 21.12 -10.27
CA ILE A 187 4.94 21.13 -8.88
C ILE A 187 3.58 20.45 -8.85
N ASP A 188 3.41 19.55 -7.90
CA ASP A 188 2.13 18.94 -7.56
C ASP A 188 1.79 19.19 -6.10
N TYR A 189 0.51 19.33 -5.81
CA TYR A 189 -0.01 19.45 -4.44
C TYR A 189 -0.95 18.30 -4.13
N SER A 190 -0.82 17.75 -2.95
CA SER A 190 -1.83 16.85 -2.41
C SER A 190 -2.43 17.47 -1.17
N VAL A 191 -3.75 17.58 -1.17
CA VAL A 191 -4.53 18.14 -0.06
C VAL A 191 -5.37 17.01 0.53
N MET A 192 -5.38 16.91 1.84
CA MET A 192 -6.23 16.01 2.61
C MET A 192 -7.08 16.83 3.55
N THR A 193 -8.40 16.71 3.43
CA THR A 193 -9.38 17.44 4.22
C THR A 193 -9.96 16.58 5.35
N GLU A 194 -10.74 17.19 6.23
CA GLU A 194 -11.43 16.47 7.30
C GLU A 194 -12.30 15.32 6.77
N THR A 195 -12.95 15.50 5.64
CA THR A 195 -13.75 14.45 4.98
C THR A 195 -12.89 13.25 4.58
N ASP A 196 -11.66 13.49 4.11
CA ASP A 196 -10.77 12.41 3.67
C ASP A 196 -10.31 11.54 4.83
N TRP A 197 -9.81 12.13 5.94
CA TRP A 197 -9.38 11.28 7.05
C TRP A 197 -10.52 10.65 7.81
N LYS A 198 -11.71 11.25 7.86
CA LYS A 198 -12.91 10.58 8.40
C LYS A 198 -13.31 9.36 7.58
N ARG A 199 -13.21 9.45 6.25
CA ARG A 199 -13.40 8.30 5.37
C ARG A 199 -12.37 7.20 5.64
N LEU A 200 -11.08 7.56 5.80
CA LEU A 200 -10.03 6.61 6.15
C LEU A 200 -10.25 5.97 7.52
N GLN A 201 -10.73 6.74 8.50
CA GLN A 201 -11.13 6.21 9.80
C GLN A 201 -12.20 5.13 9.66
N GLY A 202 -13.27 5.39 8.90
CA GLY A 202 -14.32 4.41 8.66
C GLY A 202 -13.82 3.13 7.98
N TYR A 203 -12.82 3.22 7.11
CA TYR A 203 -12.17 2.04 6.53
C TYR A 203 -11.34 1.28 7.56
N SER A 204 -10.57 1.98 8.39
CA SER A 204 -9.80 1.37 9.48
C SER A 204 -10.71 0.64 10.47
N GLU A 205 -11.85 1.20 10.81
CA GLU A 205 -12.84 0.59 11.70
C GLU A 205 -13.41 -0.69 11.11
N LYS A 206 -13.76 -0.69 9.80
CA LYS A 206 -14.22 -1.91 9.11
C LYS A 206 -13.18 -3.02 9.10
N GLN A 207 -11.91 -2.69 8.87
CA GLN A 207 -10.81 -3.66 8.85
C GLN A 207 -10.50 -4.23 10.23
N ASN A 208 -10.70 -3.46 11.28
CA ASN A 208 -10.42 -3.84 12.65
C ASN A 208 -11.68 -4.35 13.39
N SER A 209 -12.80 -4.55 12.68
CA SER A 209 -14.00 -5.14 13.25
C SER A 209 -13.93 -6.67 13.22
N TYR A 210 -14.39 -7.31 14.29
CA TYR A 210 -14.52 -8.76 14.37
C TYR A 210 -15.77 -9.15 15.14
N LYS A 211 -16.30 -10.34 14.84
CA LYS A 211 -17.41 -10.90 15.65
C LYS A 211 -16.83 -11.58 16.89
N ASP A 212 -17.27 -11.14 18.06
CA ASP A 212 -16.95 -11.84 19.30
C ASP A 212 -17.67 -13.21 19.27
N ARG A 213 -16.89 -14.29 19.40
CA ARG A 213 -17.42 -15.66 19.35
C ARG A 213 -18.35 -15.98 20.52
N ARG A 214 -18.20 -15.29 21.66
CA ARG A 214 -18.96 -15.52 22.86
C ARG A 214 -20.30 -14.78 22.86
N THR A 215 -20.30 -13.52 22.41
CA THR A 215 -21.51 -12.67 22.42
C THR A 215 -22.22 -12.62 21.08
N GLY A 216 -21.54 -12.99 19.98
CA GLY A 216 -22.04 -12.85 18.61
C GLY A 216 -22.08 -11.40 18.10
N GLU A 217 -21.68 -10.45 18.94
CA GLU A 217 -21.67 -9.02 18.62
C GLU A 217 -20.46 -8.62 17.78
N THR A 218 -20.63 -7.61 16.93
CA THR A 218 -19.51 -7.04 16.17
C THR A 218 -18.79 -6.03 17.04
N VAL A 219 -17.54 -6.35 17.39
CA VAL A 219 -16.63 -5.44 18.09
C VAL A 219 -15.86 -4.62 17.06
N VAL A 220 -15.99 -3.29 17.13
CA VAL A 220 -15.24 -2.36 16.26
C VAL A 220 -14.09 -1.76 17.07
N LYS A 221 -12.85 -1.98 16.61
CA LYS A 221 -11.66 -1.32 17.17
C LYS A 221 -11.32 -0.09 16.34
N SER A 222 -11.56 1.08 16.90
CA SER A 222 -11.10 2.33 16.31
C SER A 222 -9.62 2.56 16.61
N ASN A 223 -8.88 3.08 15.65
CA ASN A 223 -7.52 3.54 15.90
C ASN A 223 -7.58 4.90 16.60
N ALA A 224 -7.08 4.96 17.85
CA ALA A 224 -7.13 6.16 18.69
C ALA A 224 -6.48 7.40 18.04
N LEU A 225 -5.53 7.21 17.12
CA LEU A 225 -4.87 8.33 16.42
C LEU A 225 -5.79 9.13 15.51
N TYR A 226 -6.95 8.59 15.12
CA TYR A 226 -7.96 9.36 14.38
C TYR A 226 -8.77 10.31 15.27
N ASN A 227 -8.76 10.08 16.59
CA ASN A 227 -9.53 10.91 17.52
C ASN A 227 -8.82 11.02 18.87
N ILE A 228 -7.85 11.94 18.94
CA ILE A 228 -7.22 12.35 20.19
C ILE A 228 -7.82 13.69 20.58
N ASN A 229 -8.55 13.73 21.70
CA ASN A 229 -9.21 14.95 22.18
C ASN A 229 -10.13 15.63 21.14
N GLY A 230 -10.86 14.83 20.35
CA GLY A 230 -11.82 15.33 19.37
C GLY A 230 -11.26 15.61 17.97
N GLN A 231 -9.97 15.41 17.74
CA GLN A 231 -9.38 15.59 16.42
C GLN A 231 -8.25 14.57 16.14
N ILE A 232 -7.83 14.48 14.88
CA ILE A 232 -6.78 13.59 14.45
C ILE A 232 -5.41 14.02 15.02
N ASP A 233 -4.57 13.03 15.38
CA ASP A 233 -3.19 13.29 15.76
C ASP A 233 -2.41 13.96 14.62
N THR A 234 -1.66 15.00 14.92
CA THR A 234 -0.94 15.81 13.92
C THR A 234 0.14 15.03 13.19
N GLY A 235 0.93 14.23 13.93
CA GLY A 235 2.00 13.41 13.32
C GLY A 235 1.43 12.30 12.45
N PHE A 236 0.32 11.70 12.89
CA PHE A 236 -0.40 10.70 12.12
C PHE A 236 -1.01 11.30 10.85
N LEU A 237 -1.62 12.49 10.93
CA LEU A 237 -2.17 13.20 9.77
C LEU A 237 -1.08 13.52 8.73
N ILE A 238 0.07 14.01 9.17
CA ILE A 238 1.23 14.28 8.31
C ILE A 238 1.65 13.01 7.55
N ALA A 239 1.84 11.90 8.26
CA ALA A 239 2.22 10.63 7.65
C ALA A 239 1.16 10.12 6.65
N LYS A 240 -0.13 10.30 6.98
CA LYS A 240 -1.25 9.96 6.10
C LYS A 240 -1.30 10.86 4.86
N CYS A 241 -1.07 12.16 5.01
CA CYS A 241 -1.04 13.12 3.91
C CYS A 241 0.07 12.75 2.90
N ILE A 242 1.28 12.45 3.38
CA ILE A 242 2.39 11.99 2.52
C ILE A 242 1.99 10.70 1.79
N LYS A 243 1.50 9.70 2.51
CA LYS A 243 1.12 8.42 1.90
C LYS A 243 0.00 8.57 0.88
N HIS A 244 -1.00 9.41 1.19
CA HIS A 244 -2.12 9.69 0.29
C HIS A 244 -1.69 10.42 -0.98
N ALA A 245 -0.71 11.31 -0.89
CA ALA A 245 -0.19 12.07 -2.02
C ALA A 245 0.29 11.17 -3.16
N PHE A 246 0.87 10.01 -2.82
CA PHE A 246 1.42 9.10 -3.81
C PHE A 246 0.44 8.09 -4.40
N LYS A 247 -0.83 8.07 -3.97
CA LYS A 247 -1.84 7.16 -4.54
C LYS A 247 -2.13 7.41 -6.03
N THR A 248 -1.95 8.64 -6.48
CA THR A 248 -2.16 9.04 -7.88
C THR A 248 -0.90 8.94 -8.74
N TYR A 249 0.23 8.66 -8.13
CA TYR A 249 1.49 8.50 -8.86
C TYR A 249 1.60 7.08 -9.46
N PRO A 250 2.28 6.94 -10.61
CA PRO A 250 2.57 5.62 -11.15
C PRO A 250 3.31 4.73 -10.16
N LYS A 251 3.07 3.43 -10.25
CA LYS A 251 3.82 2.45 -9.46
C LYS A 251 5.31 2.57 -9.74
N ILE A 252 6.12 2.42 -8.69
CA ILE A 252 7.58 2.47 -8.81
C ILE A 252 8.07 1.12 -9.34
N ASN A 253 8.85 1.16 -10.42
CA ASN A 253 9.59 0.00 -10.89
C ASN A 253 10.92 -0.08 -10.15
N ILE A 254 11.14 -1.16 -9.42
CA ILE A 254 12.37 -1.44 -8.70
C ILE A 254 13.06 -2.62 -9.38
N GLY A 255 14.28 -2.41 -9.88
CA GLY A 255 14.99 -3.43 -10.64
C GLY A 255 14.34 -3.74 -12.00
N LYS A 256 14.88 -4.73 -12.71
CA LYS A 256 14.33 -5.18 -13.98
C LYS A 256 13.05 -5.98 -13.73
N GLY A 257 11.89 -5.33 -13.91
CA GLY A 257 10.57 -5.98 -13.87
C GLY A 257 9.86 -6.03 -12.52
N SER A 258 10.43 -5.46 -11.46
CA SER A 258 9.70 -5.38 -10.19
C SER A 258 8.83 -4.13 -10.12
N VAL A 259 7.59 -4.30 -9.73
CA VAL A 259 6.63 -3.22 -9.45
C VAL A 259 6.36 -3.21 -7.97
N MET A 260 6.70 -2.10 -7.31
CA MET A 260 6.25 -1.91 -5.93
C MET A 260 4.76 -1.53 -5.91
N GLU A 261 3.99 -2.30 -5.19
CA GLU A 261 2.67 -1.87 -4.78
C GLU A 261 2.81 -1.01 -3.52
N SER A 262 2.20 0.18 -3.53
CA SER A 262 2.10 0.96 -2.31
C SER A 262 1.27 0.17 -1.30
N ASP A 263 1.77 0.09 -0.09
CA ASP A 263 1.13 -0.67 0.99
C ASP A 263 -0.26 -0.16 1.30
N ILE A 264 -1.16 -1.07 1.39
CA ILE A 264 -2.58 -0.86 1.33
C ILE A 264 -3.22 -0.92 2.72
N ILE A 265 -2.53 -0.46 3.74
CA ILE A 265 -3.18 -0.23 5.04
C ILE A 265 -4.34 0.76 4.91
N ASP A 266 -4.34 1.57 3.84
CA ASP A 266 -5.34 2.60 3.61
C ASP A 266 -6.30 2.33 2.44
N ASN A 267 -6.16 1.21 1.72
CA ASN A 267 -7.04 0.90 0.60
C ASN A 267 -7.86 -0.37 0.87
N PRO A 268 -9.15 -0.24 1.20
CA PRO A 268 -10.01 -1.40 1.49
C PRO A 268 -10.39 -2.22 0.26
N GLN A 269 -10.13 -1.74 -0.95
CA GLN A 269 -10.51 -2.41 -2.19
C GLN A 269 -9.33 -3.00 -2.98
N GLY A 270 -8.12 -2.77 -2.57
CA GLY A 270 -6.92 -3.21 -3.24
C GLY A 270 -5.80 -3.45 -2.23
N GLY A 271 -6.15 -4.02 -1.07
CA GLY A 271 -5.22 -4.34 -0.01
C GLY A 271 -4.16 -5.33 -0.46
N PHE A 272 -2.88 -5.06 -0.15
CA PHE A 272 -1.94 -6.15 -0.04
C PHE A 272 -2.58 -7.18 0.90
N ASP A 273 -3.07 -8.26 0.35
CA ASP A 273 -3.39 -9.45 1.11
C ASP A 273 -2.08 -10.20 1.29
N PRO A 274 -1.50 -10.18 2.49
CA PRO A 274 -0.28 -10.92 2.75
C PRO A 274 -0.47 -12.44 2.61
N CYS A 275 -1.71 -12.90 2.45
CA CYS A 275 -2.05 -14.28 2.14
C CYS A 275 -2.19 -14.54 0.64
N SER A 276 -2.26 -13.52 -0.23
CA SER A 276 -2.43 -13.68 -1.67
C SER A 276 -1.22 -14.30 -2.39
N GLY A 277 -0.07 -14.36 -1.74
CA GLY A 277 1.11 -15.08 -2.23
C GLY A 277 1.24 -16.50 -1.70
N ILE A 278 0.38 -16.91 -0.78
CA ILE A 278 0.24 -18.29 -0.32
C ILE A 278 -0.91 -18.85 -1.15
N ASP A 279 -0.59 -19.77 -2.06
CA ASP A 279 -1.55 -20.44 -2.94
C ASP A 279 -2.69 -21.06 -2.08
N THR A 280 -3.66 -20.21 -1.75
CA THR A 280 -4.94 -20.64 -1.25
C THR A 280 -5.72 -20.99 -2.51
N THR A 281 -5.57 -22.21 -3.00
CA THR A 281 -6.46 -22.79 -3.98
C THR A 281 -7.90 -22.68 -3.48
N GLN A 282 -8.49 -21.52 -3.67
CA GLN A 282 -9.93 -21.48 -3.84
C GLN A 282 -10.16 -22.11 -5.21
N PRO A 283 -10.92 -23.20 -5.31
CA PRO A 283 -11.40 -23.63 -6.60
C PRO A 283 -12.13 -22.41 -7.18
N GLU A 284 -11.66 -21.93 -8.33
CA GLU A 284 -12.40 -20.95 -9.12
C GLU A 284 -13.84 -21.44 -9.20
N PRO A 285 -14.84 -20.56 -8.96
CA PRO A 285 -16.20 -20.92 -9.26
C PRO A 285 -16.19 -21.29 -10.73
N GLN A 286 -16.45 -22.55 -11.05
CA GLN A 286 -16.69 -22.97 -12.42
C GLN A 286 -17.85 -22.11 -12.91
N GLU A 287 -17.55 -21.06 -13.67
CA GLU A 287 -18.55 -20.44 -14.53
C GLU A 287 -19.11 -21.57 -15.39
N LYS A 288 -20.35 -21.90 -15.11
CA LYS A 288 -21.12 -22.70 -16.04
C LYS A 288 -21.06 -21.95 -17.36
N GLN A 289 -20.31 -22.49 -18.30
CA GLN A 289 -20.42 -22.08 -19.69
C GLN A 289 -21.89 -22.30 -20.09
N GLU A 290 -22.67 -21.22 -20.07
CA GLU A 290 -23.90 -21.16 -20.82
C GLU A 290 -23.48 -21.28 -22.30
N GLU A 291 -23.79 -22.41 -22.88
CA GLU A 291 -23.72 -22.61 -24.32
C GLU A 291 -24.53 -21.50 -24.99
N GLN A 292 -23.83 -20.48 -25.48
CA GLN A 292 -24.43 -19.50 -26.38
C GLN A 292 -24.73 -20.23 -27.68
N HIS A 293 -26.00 -20.62 -27.85
CA HIS A 293 -26.58 -20.97 -29.12
C HIS A 293 -26.40 -19.78 -30.06
N PHE A 294 -25.42 -19.86 -30.95
CA PHE A 294 -25.30 -18.97 -32.09
C PHE A 294 -26.48 -19.24 -33.03
N ALA A 295 -27.42 -18.31 -33.07
CA ALA A 295 -28.40 -18.25 -34.16
C ALA A 295 -27.66 -17.93 -35.47
N PRO A 296 -28.01 -18.57 -36.60
CA PRO A 296 -27.35 -18.32 -37.86
C PRO A 296 -27.59 -16.89 -38.33
N GLN A 297 -26.54 -16.18 -38.69
CA GLN A 297 -26.61 -14.87 -39.32
C GLN A 297 -27.30 -14.94 -40.66
N PRO A 298 -28.21 -13.99 -41.00
CA PRO A 298 -28.78 -13.90 -42.35
C PRO A 298 -27.72 -13.40 -43.33
N ASP A 299 -27.69 -14.07 -44.47
CA ASP A 299 -26.88 -13.79 -45.64
C ASP A 299 -27.16 -12.38 -46.19
N MET A 300 -26.22 -11.46 -46.09
CA MET A 300 -26.31 -10.10 -46.64
C MET A 300 -25.56 -10.01 -47.95
N SER A 301 -26.01 -10.77 -48.94
CA SER A 301 -25.63 -10.57 -50.35
C SER A 301 -26.84 -10.07 -51.14
N ALA A 302 -27.21 -8.82 -50.95
CA ALA A 302 -28.08 -8.10 -51.88
C ALA A 302 -27.62 -6.65 -51.97
N GLY A 303 -27.16 -6.28 -53.15
CA GLY A 303 -26.66 -4.97 -53.49
C GLY A 303 -27.72 -3.88 -53.32
N VAL A 304 -27.28 -2.74 -52.78
CA VAL A 304 -28.05 -1.48 -52.80
C VAL A 304 -27.35 -0.51 -53.72
N THR A 305 -28.05 -0.22 -54.81
CA THR A 305 -27.79 0.85 -55.73
C THR A 305 -27.86 2.19 -55.03
N ILE A 306 -26.85 3.04 -55.27
CA ILE A 306 -26.80 4.44 -54.83
C ILE A 306 -27.52 5.27 -55.85
N ASP A 307 -28.51 6.04 -55.42
CA ASP A 307 -29.10 7.13 -56.22
C ASP A 307 -28.73 8.50 -55.56
N PRO A 308 -28.13 9.44 -56.29
CA PRO A 308 -27.74 10.73 -55.75
C PRO A 308 -28.78 11.81 -56.12
N ALA A 309 -29.40 12.40 -55.13
CA ALA A 309 -29.85 13.81 -55.19
C ALA A 309 -30.81 14.16 -54.03
N SER A 310 -30.38 15.03 -53.16
CA SER A 310 -31.08 16.30 -52.93
C SER A 310 -30.34 17.13 -51.91
N GLN A 311 -29.92 18.32 -52.37
CA GLN A 311 -29.47 19.46 -51.60
C GLN A 311 -30.64 20.00 -50.76
N GLY A 312 -30.30 20.58 -49.62
CA GLY A 312 -31.22 21.36 -48.81
C GLY A 312 -30.44 22.06 -47.68
N ASP A 313 -30.13 23.33 -47.96
CA ASP A 313 -29.61 24.35 -47.06
C ASP A 313 -30.47 24.52 -45.80
N ASN A 314 -29.79 24.96 -44.70
CA ASN A 314 -30.11 26.08 -43.79
C ASN A 314 -29.32 25.85 -42.51
N ASP A 315 -28.32 26.63 -42.23
CA ASP A 315 -28.23 27.99 -41.71
C ASP A 315 -28.85 28.15 -40.29
N ASP A 316 -28.02 28.80 -39.47
CA ASP A 316 -28.25 29.57 -38.25
C ASP A 316 -27.93 28.96 -36.90
N THR A 317 -26.78 29.45 -36.42
CA THR A 317 -26.54 30.27 -35.19
C THR A 317 -27.16 29.81 -33.84
N PHE A 318 -26.40 29.48 -32.90
CA PHE A 318 -25.96 30.19 -31.68
C PHE A 318 -25.06 29.31 -30.85
#